data_229c2def78f07cd41b7d52dada992285
#
_entry.id   229c2def78f07cd41b7d52dada992285
#
_cell.length_a   1.000
_cell.length_b   1.000
_cell.length_c   1.000
_cell.angle_alpha   90.00
_cell.angle_beta   90.00
_cell.angle_gamma   90.00
#
_symmetry.space_group_name_H-M   'P 1'
#
loop_
_entity.id
_entity.type
_entity.pdbx_description
1 polymer ?
#
loop_
_entity_poly.entity_id
_entity_poly.type
_entity_poly.pdbx_seq_one_letter_code
_entity_poly.pdbx_strand_id
1 'polypeptide(L)'
;MNALLSVKDLTLKYGRHEVLSGVSFVVQQGDYIGIAGPNGSGKTSLLRALLGLLPPASGQIRFVQAAKRHSIGYLPQKATQNDSLFPATVKEVVMTGLLASKREPRIFTPEDSARADAVLARLGAASFSDKKVGNLSGGQQQRVMLARAMVSAPSLLILDEPTSALDPKIRDEFYELLQDLNTQDGVTIMLVSHDIGSIGKYTKKLMYLDRGLVFFGTYDEFCGSEAMTAYFGTVSQHLFCWRHSHGAN
;
A
#
# COMPACT_ATOMS: atom_id res chain seq x y z
N MET A 1 11.16 -1.18 -19.22
CA MET A 1 10.41 -1.18 -17.95
C MET A 1 9.36 -2.27 -18.02
N ASN A 2 9.29 -3.17 -17.06
CA ASN A 2 8.36 -4.30 -17.09
C ASN A 2 7.06 -3.93 -16.38
N ALA A 3 5.93 -3.96 -17.10
CA ALA A 3 4.62 -3.78 -16.49
C ALA A 3 4.36 -4.92 -15.49
N LEU A 4 3.89 -4.58 -14.27
CA LEU A 4 3.50 -5.53 -13.23
C LEU A 4 1.99 -5.75 -13.25
N LEU A 5 1.23 -4.66 -13.41
CA LEU A 5 -0.21 -4.62 -13.37
C LEU A 5 -0.73 -3.64 -14.43
N SER A 6 -1.74 -4.05 -15.18
CA SER A 6 -2.47 -3.19 -16.13
C SER A 6 -3.96 -3.19 -15.78
N VAL A 7 -4.52 -2.01 -15.66
CA VAL A 7 -5.95 -1.75 -15.48
C VAL A 7 -6.45 -1.01 -16.70
N LYS A 8 -7.56 -1.49 -17.33
CA LYS A 8 -8.14 -0.89 -18.52
C LYS A 8 -9.63 -0.72 -18.38
N ASP A 9 -10.11 0.52 -18.54
CA ASP A 9 -11.52 0.94 -18.54
C ASP A 9 -12.32 0.41 -17.35
N LEU A 10 -11.68 0.36 -16.17
CA LEU A 10 -12.22 -0.24 -14.95
C LEU A 10 -13.38 0.59 -14.41
N THR A 11 -14.55 -0.04 -14.28
CA THR A 11 -15.71 0.53 -13.58
C THR A 11 -16.08 -0.39 -12.40
N LEU A 12 -16.27 0.22 -11.22
CA LEU A 12 -16.63 -0.48 -9.99
C LEU A 12 -17.98 0.00 -9.47
N LYS A 13 -18.81 -0.95 -9.00
CA LYS A 13 -20.15 -0.68 -8.46
C LYS A 13 -20.43 -1.48 -7.19
N TYR A 14 -21.19 -0.89 -6.27
CA TYR A 14 -21.86 -1.59 -5.19
C TYR A 14 -23.39 -1.58 -5.48
N GLY A 15 -23.92 -2.70 -5.90
CA GLY A 15 -25.30 -2.77 -6.40
C GLY A 15 -25.47 -1.85 -7.62
N ARG A 16 -26.35 -0.84 -7.47
CA ARG A 16 -26.60 0.14 -8.55
C ARG A 16 -25.71 1.41 -8.44
N HIS A 17 -24.98 1.56 -7.35
CA HIS A 17 -24.15 2.74 -7.12
C HIS A 17 -22.77 2.56 -7.74
N GLU A 18 -22.45 3.43 -8.71
CA GLU A 18 -21.14 3.51 -9.34
C GLU A 18 -20.17 4.29 -8.43
N VAL A 19 -19.05 3.68 -8.07
CA VAL A 19 -18.05 4.29 -7.18
C VAL A 19 -16.78 4.68 -7.89
N LEU A 20 -16.50 4.05 -9.05
CA LEU A 20 -15.34 4.37 -9.88
C LEU A 20 -15.69 4.06 -11.34
N SER A 21 -15.35 4.98 -12.26
CA SER A 21 -15.72 4.88 -13.68
C SER A 21 -14.53 5.06 -14.61
N GLY A 22 -14.36 4.11 -15.56
CA GLY A 22 -13.48 4.25 -16.72
C GLY A 22 -11.98 4.41 -16.39
N VAL A 23 -11.50 3.83 -15.28
CA VAL A 23 -10.12 4.01 -14.81
C VAL A 23 -9.16 3.12 -15.59
N SER A 24 -8.11 3.74 -16.17
CA SER A 24 -7.05 3.04 -16.90
C SER A 24 -5.68 3.52 -16.44
N PHE A 25 -4.79 2.59 -16.06
CA PHE A 25 -3.40 2.87 -15.68
C PHE A 25 -2.54 1.61 -15.76
N VAL A 26 -1.21 1.80 -15.72
CA VAL A 26 -0.22 0.72 -15.69
C VAL A 26 0.75 0.95 -14.54
N VAL A 27 0.95 -0.08 -13.72
CA VAL A 27 1.97 -0.11 -12.66
C VAL A 27 3.19 -0.84 -13.19
N GLN A 28 4.35 -0.21 -13.09
CA GLN A 28 5.64 -0.81 -13.44
C GLN A 28 6.27 -1.48 -12.22
N GLN A 29 7.13 -2.47 -12.46
CA GLN A 29 7.92 -3.06 -11.38
C GLN A 29 8.85 -1.99 -10.76
N GLY A 30 8.87 -1.90 -9.43
CA GLY A 30 9.64 -0.90 -8.69
C GLY A 30 8.98 0.49 -8.60
N ASP A 31 7.74 0.65 -9.08
CA ASP A 31 6.96 1.86 -8.81
C ASP A 31 6.67 2.01 -7.31
N TYR A 32 6.71 3.25 -6.82
CA TYR A 32 6.15 3.64 -5.53
C TYR A 32 5.11 4.72 -5.78
N ILE A 33 3.83 4.33 -5.68
CA ILE A 33 2.68 5.14 -6.08
C ILE A 33 1.92 5.57 -4.83
N GLY A 34 1.79 6.88 -4.63
CA GLY A 34 0.85 7.48 -3.68
C GLY A 34 -0.53 7.60 -4.30
N ILE A 35 -1.56 7.09 -3.62
CA ILE A 35 -2.95 7.19 -4.05
C ILE A 35 -3.67 8.18 -3.15
N ALA A 36 -4.19 9.25 -3.74
CA ALA A 36 -4.89 10.31 -3.03
C ALA A 36 -6.25 10.62 -3.66
N GLY A 37 -7.04 11.43 -2.98
CA GLY A 37 -8.37 11.88 -3.41
C GLY A 37 -9.32 12.05 -2.23
N PRO A 38 -10.47 12.72 -2.43
CA PRO A 38 -11.44 12.97 -1.37
C PRO A 38 -12.04 11.66 -0.79
N ASN A 39 -12.74 11.79 0.36
CA ASN A 39 -13.49 10.67 0.91
C ASN A 39 -14.60 10.25 -0.06
N GLY A 40 -14.76 8.94 -0.26
CA GLY A 40 -15.73 8.42 -1.23
C GLY A 40 -15.28 8.45 -2.70
N SER A 41 -14.02 8.83 -2.99
CA SER A 41 -13.49 8.89 -4.37
C SER A 41 -13.22 7.53 -5.01
N GLY A 42 -13.37 6.42 -4.26
CA GLY A 42 -13.17 5.07 -4.79
C GLY A 42 -11.82 4.42 -4.48
N LYS A 43 -10.93 5.06 -3.69
CA LYS A 43 -9.59 4.53 -3.35
C LYS A 43 -9.62 3.12 -2.78
N THR A 44 -10.32 2.90 -1.68
CA THR A 44 -10.46 1.57 -1.06
C THR A 44 -11.18 0.58 -1.97
N SER A 45 -12.13 1.05 -2.80
CA SER A 45 -12.81 0.20 -3.80
C SER A 45 -11.84 -0.26 -4.88
N LEU A 46 -10.95 0.62 -5.37
CA LEU A 46 -9.88 0.26 -6.29
C LEU A 46 -8.98 -0.81 -5.65
N LEU A 47 -8.50 -0.60 -4.42
CA LEU A 47 -7.67 -1.59 -3.72
C LEU A 47 -8.37 -2.94 -3.59
N ARG A 48 -9.66 -2.96 -3.21
CA ARG A 48 -10.45 -4.19 -3.13
C ARG A 48 -10.57 -4.89 -4.49
N ALA A 49 -10.72 -4.15 -5.57
CA ALA A 49 -10.76 -4.73 -6.91
C ALA A 49 -9.41 -5.33 -7.32
N LEU A 50 -8.29 -4.65 -7.03
CA LEU A 50 -6.93 -5.18 -7.26
C LEU A 50 -6.67 -6.46 -6.46
N LEU A 51 -7.16 -6.54 -5.22
CA LEU A 51 -7.09 -7.72 -4.36
C LEU A 51 -8.05 -8.84 -4.79
N GLY A 52 -8.95 -8.59 -5.76
CA GLY A 52 -9.97 -9.54 -6.19
C GLY A 52 -11.15 -9.70 -5.23
N LEU A 53 -11.29 -8.79 -4.26
CA LEU A 53 -12.37 -8.76 -3.26
C LEU A 53 -13.63 -8.04 -3.77
N LEU A 54 -13.50 -7.26 -4.85
CA LEU A 54 -14.60 -6.58 -5.53
C LEU A 54 -14.48 -6.86 -7.03
N PRO A 55 -15.43 -7.59 -7.65
CA PRO A 55 -15.40 -7.84 -9.07
C PRO A 55 -15.66 -6.56 -9.86
N PRO A 56 -14.95 -6.32 -10.99
CA PRO A 56 -15.27 -5.23 -11.92
C PRO A 56 -16.68 -5.33 -12.47
N ALA A 57 -17.39 -4.20 -12.56
CA ALA A 57 -18.65 -4.10 -13.30
C ALA A 57 -18.38 -4.07 -14.82
N SER A 58 -17.28 -3.43 -15.23
CA SER A 58 -16.73 -3.48 -16.59
C SER A 58 -15.23 -3.21 -16.55
N GLY A 59 -14.54 -3.40 -17.68
CA GLY A 59 -13.10 -3.25 -17.79
C GLY A 59 -12.32 -4.47 -17.34
N GLN A 60 -11.00 -4.33 -17.21
CA GLN A 60 -10.10 -5.47 -16.96
C GLN A 60 -8.97 -5.08 -16.01
N ILE A 61 -8.60 -6.03 -15.13
CA ILE A 61 -7.41 -5.99 -14.30
C ILE A 61 -6.55 -7.18 -14.69
N ARG A 62 -5.33 -6.92 -15.18
CA ARG A 62 -4.38 -7.95 -15.61
C ARG A 62 -3.07 -7.82 -14.87
N PHE A 63 -2.69 -8.88 -14.15
CA PHE A 63 -1.33 -9.04 -13.62
C PHE A 63 -0.47 -9.73 -14.67
N VAL A 64 0.74 -9.22 -14.91
CA VAL A 64 1.70 -9.88 -15.81
C VAL A 64 2.18 -11.18 -15.16
N GLN A 65 2.52 -12.20 -15.95
CA GLN A 65 2.69 -13.62 -15.54
C GLN A 65 3.56 -13.88 -14.31
N ALA A 66 4.48 -12.98 -13.96
CA ALA A 66 5.29 -13.09 -12.74
C ALA A 66 4.55 -12.68 -11.45
N ALA A 67 3.49 -11.87 -11.57
CA ALA A 67 2.70 -11.36 -10.45
C ALA A 67 1.34 -12.06 -10.39
N LYS A 68 1.31 -13.29 -9.89
CA LYS A 68 0.04 -13.95 -9.56
C LYS A 68 -0.62 -13.17 -8.41
N ARG A 69 -1.97 -13.14 -8.33
CA ARG A 69 -2.73 -12.52 -7.22
C ARG A 69 -2.24 -12.95 -5.83
N HIS A 70 -1.64 -14.14 -5.70
CA HIS A 70 -1.05 -14.65 -4.46
C HIS A 70 0.28 -13.97 -4.07
N SER A 71 0.83 -13.09 -4.91
CA SER A 71 2.04 -12.32 -4.62
C SER A 71 1.74 -10.86 -4.27
N ILE A 72 0.53 -10.57 -3.76
CA ILE A 72 0.16 -9.24 -3.26
C ILE A 72 0.21 -9.26 -1.74
N GLY A 73 1.06 -8.42 -1.16
CA GLY A 73 1.01 -8.10 0.25
C GLY A 73 -0.02 -7.00 0.50
N TYR A 74 -0.86 -7.15 1.52
CA TYR A 74 -1.88 -6.17 1.85
C TYR A 74 -1.87 -5.79 3.32
N LEU A 75 -1.83 -4.49 3.58
CA LEU A 75 -1.97 -3.90 4.89
C LEU A 75 -3.22 -3.03 4.90
N PRO A 76 -4.30 -3.46 5.57
CA PRO A 76 -5.57 -2.73 5.64
C PRO A 76 -5.50 -1.57 6.63
N GLN A 77 -6.37 -0.58 6.48
CA GLN A 77 -6.48 0.61 7.33
C GLN A 77 -6.65 0.27 8.82
N LYS A 78 -7.44 -0.76 9.13
CA LYS A 78 -7.66 -1.25 10.52
C LYS A 78 -6.91 -2.56 10.74
N ALA A 79 -5.59 -2.55 10.58
CA ALA A 79 -4.78 -3.75 10.79
C ALA A 79 -4.57 -4.07 12.28
N THR A 80 -4.68 -3.07 13.14
CA THR A 80 -4.49 -3.19 14.59
C THR A 80 -5.79 -2.84 15.30
N GLN A 81 -6.45 -3.85 15.85
CA GLN A 81 -7.39 -3.61 16.93
C GLN A 81 -6.56 -3.59 18.23
N ASN A 82 -6.69 -2.53 19.03
CA ASN A 82 -6.07 -2.42 20.35
C ASN A 82 -6.70 -3.43 21.32
N ASP A 83 -6.68 -4.70 20.96
CA ASP A 83 -7.08 -5.78 21.85
C ASP A 83 -5.85 -6.27 22.61
N SER A 84 -5.64 -5.71 23.81
CA SER A 84 -4.57 -6.13 24.71
C SER A 84 -4.69 -7.60 25.14
N LEU A 85 -5.85 -8.22 24.92
CA LEU A 85 -6.12 -9.62 25.21
C LEU A 85 -5.79 -10.53 24.02
N PHE A 86 -5.41 -10.00 22.87
CA PHE A 86 -5.07 -10.81 21.70
C PHE A 86 -3.84 -11.70 22.00
N PRO A 87 -4.01 -13.03 22.06
CA PRO A 87 -3.02 -13.92 22.68
C PRO A 87 -1.83 -14.26 21.80
N ALA A 88 -1.93 -14.01 20.47
CA ALA A 88 -0.91 -14.44 19.51
C ALA A 88 0.38 -13.62 19.63
N THR A 89 1.50 -14.31 19.46
CA THR A 89 2.83 -13.71 19.36
C THR A 89 3.01 -13.01 18.01
N VAL A 90 3.96 -12.09 17.96
CA VAL A 90 4.34 -11.39 16.73
C VAL A 90 4.68 -12.38 15.63
N LYS A 91 5.50 -13.38 15.93
CA LYS A 91 5.93 -14.40 14.97
C LYS A 91 4.76 -15.20 14.41
N GLU A 92 3.83 -15.63 15.27
CA GLU A 92 2.61 -16.32 14.83
C GLU A 92 1.78 -15.46 13.88
N VAL A 93 1.58 -14.17 14.20
CA VAL A 93 0.85 -13.24 13.33
C VAL A 93 1.55 -13.07 11.98
N VAL A 94 2.86 -12.90 11.96
CA VAL A 94 3.63 -12.77 10.70
C VAL A 94 3.50 -14.03 9.85
N MET A 95 3.63 -15.21 10.44
CA MET A 95 3.50 -16.50 9.75
C MET A 95 2.13 -16.67 9.07
N THR A 96 1.05 -16.05 9.60
CA THR A 96 -0.27 -16.10 8.93
C THR A 96 -0.25 -15.49 7.52
N GLY A 97 0.68 -14.60 7.21
CA GLY A 97 0.86 -14.03 5.87
C GLY A 97 1.25 -15.06 4.80
N LEU A 98 1.77 -16.23 5.21
CA LEU A 98 2.11 -17.34 4.32
C LEU A 98 0.91 -18.22 3.96
N LEU A 99 -0.21 -18.13 4.69
CA LEU A 99 -1.35 -19.04 4.52
C LEU A 99 -1.94 -19.02 3.10
N ALA A 100 -1.91 -17.86 2.42
CA ALA A 100 -2.43 -17.73 1.07
C ALA A 100 -1.61 -18.51 0.02
N SER A 101 -0.33 -18.76 0.29
CA SER A 101 0.60 -19.47 -0.61
C SER A 101 0.72 -20.96 -0.30
N LYS A 102 0.19 -21.43 0.84
CA LYS A 102 0.30 -22.81 1.27
C LYS A 102 -0.78 -23.69 0.65
N ARG A 103 -0.37 -24.91 0.27
CA ARG A 103 -1.31 -25.99 -0.10
C ARG A 103 -1.86 -26.66 1.17
N GLU A 104 -3.02 -27.27 1.08
CA GLU A 104 -3.58 -28.03 2.18
C GLU A 104 -2.86 -29.38 2.36
N PRO A 105 -2.64 -29.82 3.63
CA PRO A 105 -2.93 -29.12 4.87
C PRO A 105 -1.99 -27.93 5.11
N ARG A 106 -2.55 -26.79 5.58
CA ARG A 106 -1.79 -25.54 5.80
C ARG A 106 -0.96 -25.57 7.08
N ILE A 107 0.07 -26.41 7.09
CA ILE A 107 0.97 -26.61 8.23
C ILE A 107 2.18 -25.68 8.06
N PHE A 108 2.59 -25.03 9.14
CA PHE A 108 3.83 -24.24 9.18
C PHE A 108 5.04 -25.15 9.34
N THR A 109 6.11 -24.83 8.63
CA THR A 109 7.38 -25.55 8.64
C THR A 109 8.48 -24.72 9.31
N PRO A 110 9.64 -25.33 9.67
CA PRO A 110 10.80 -24.57 10.14
C PRO A 110 11.25 -23.47 9.17
N GLU A 111 11.13 -23.68 7.85
CA GLU A 111 11.47 -22.71 6.82
C GLU A 111 10.51 -21.50 6.86
N ASP A 112 9.22 -21.71 7.17
CA ASP A 112 8.26 -20.61 7.36
C ASP A 112 8.63 -19.76 8.58
N SER A 113 9.04 -20.42 9.66
CA SER A 113 9.55 -19.77 10.86
C SER A 113 10.79 -18.92 10.54
N ALA A 114 11.76 -19.47 9.80
CA ALA A 114 12.97 -18.76 9.39
C ALA A 114 12.64 -17.55 8.48
N ARG A 115 11.66 -17.68 7.56
CA ARG A 115 11.18 -16.55 6.74
C ARG A 115 10.56 -15.43 7.59
N ALA A 116 9.76 -15.81 8.60
CA ALA A 116 9.18 -14.81 9.52
C ALA A 116 10.28 -14.07 10.29
N ASP A 117 11.29 -14.81 10.80
CA ASP A 117 12.42 -14.20 11.52
C ASP A 117 13.23 -13.26 10.61
N ALA A 118 13.50 -13.65 9.36
CA ALA A 118 14.22 -12.82 8.40
C ALA A 118 13.47 -11.51 8.09
N VAL A 119 12.15 -11.56 7.87
CA VAL A 119 11.33 -10.37 7.61
C VAL A 119 11.24 -9.49 8.85
N LEU A 120 11.06 -10.06 10.03
CA LEU A 120 11.06 -9.32 11.30
C LEU A 120 12.40 -8.60 11.52
N ALA A 121 13.53 -9.26 11.24
CA ALA A 121 14.84 -8.63 11.30
C ALA A 121 14.97 -7.47 10.30
N ARG A 122 14.56 -7.67 9.02
CA ARG A 122 14.59 -6.64 7.98
C ARG A 122 13.78 -5.38 8.35
N LEU A 123 12.67 -5.55 9.06
CA LEU A 123 11.79 -4.46 9.47
C LEU A 123 12.07 -3.93 10.89
N GLY A 124 13.20 -4.31 11.52
CA GLY A 124 13.58 -3.86 12.86
C GLY A 124 12.64 -4.34 13.96
N ALA A 125 12.00 -5.50 13.79
CA ALA A 125 10.99 -6.06 14.68
C ALA A 125 11.43 -7.35 15.39
N ALA A 126 12.66 -7.81 15.20
CA ALA A 126 13.17 -9.06 15.76
C ALA A 126 13.15 -9.10 17.29
N SER A 127 13.40 -7.97 17.96
CA SER A 127 13.51 -7.89 19.44
C SER A 127 12.17 -8.12 20.16
N PHE A 128 11.07 -8.15 19.45
CA PHE A 128 9.74 -8.41 20.02
C PHE A 128 9.00 -9.58 19.35
N SER A 129 9.73 -10.44 18.64
CA SER A 129 9.20 -11.62 17.94
C SER A 129 8.30 -12.50 18.83
N ASP A 130 8.72 -12.75 20.06
CA ASP A 130 8.02 -13.62 21.03
C ASP A 130 6.99 -12.86 21.89
N LYS A 131 6.90 -11.53 21.76
CA LYS A 131 5.91 -10.74 22.49
C LYS A 131 4.53 -10.93 21.89
N LYS A 132 3.49 -10.82 22.73
CA LYS A 132 2.11 -10.74 22.27
C LYS A 132 1.88 -9.43 21.54
N VAL A 133 1.18 -9.47 20.41
CA VAL A 133 0.89 -8.28 19.59
C VAL A 133 0.12 -7.22 20.36
N GLY A 134 -0.80 -7.63 21.24
CA GLY A 134 -1.56 -6.72 22.10
C GLY A 134 -0.71 -5.87 23.07
N ASN A 135 0.53 -6.30 23.37
CA ASN A 135 1.45 -5.60 24.27
C ASN A 135 2.39 -4.61 23.55
N LEU A 136 2.21 -4.42 22.25
CA LEU A 136 3.07 -3.56 21.43
C LEU A 136 2.49 -2.14 21.31
N SER A 137 3.37 -1.14 21.12
CA SER A 137 2.95 0.20 20.71
C SER A 137 2.33 0.19 19.29
N GLY A 138 1.53 1.21 18.95
CA GLY A 138 0.91 1.30 17.63
C GLY A 138 1.91 1.22 16.47
N GLY A 139 3.05 1.89 16.57
CA GLY A 139 4.11 1.81 15.57
C GLY A 139 4.75 0.42 15.46
N GLN A 140 4.95 -0.27 16.59
CA GLN A 140 5.43 -1.66 16.61
C GLN A 140 4.41 -2.61 15.98
N GLN A 141 3.13 -2.46 16.32
CA GLN A 141 2.05 -3.25 15.69
C GLN A 141 2.01 -3.02 14.18
N GLN A 142 2.20 -1.77 13.73
CA GLN A 142 2.21 -1.45 12.30
C GLN A 142 3.39 -2.13 11.57
N ARG A 143 4.58 -2.16 12.18
CA ARG A 143 5.73 -2.91 11.64
C ARG A 143 5.45 -4.43 11.57
N VAL A 144 4.76 -4.99 12.56
CA VAL A 144 4.34 -6.41 12.55
C VAL A 144 3.35 -6.70 11.43
N MET A 145 2.38 -5.82 11.20
CA MET A 145 1.41 -5.97 10.11
C MET A 145 2.08 -5.83 8.73
N LEU A 146 3.08 -4.93 8.62
CA LEU A 146 3.91 -4.84 7.43
C LEU A 146 4.72 -6.14 7.23
N ALA A 147 5.32 -6.70 8.29
CA ALA A 147 6.04 -7.97 8.22
C ALA A 147 5.13 -9.12 7.75
N ARG A 148 3.90 -9.17 8.27
CA ARG A 148 2.89 -10.14 7.82
C ARG A 148 2.56 -9.98 6.33
N ALA A 149 2.46 -8.75 5.82
CA ALA A 149 2.22 -8.51 4.40
C ALA A 149 3.43 -8.87 3.52
N MET A 150 4.64 -8.77 4.07
CA MET A 150 5.91 -8.98 3.36
C MET A 150 6.43 -10.42 3.40
N VAL A 151 6.00 -11.26 4.35
CA VAL A 151 6.59 -12.60 4.59
C VAL A 151 6.47 -13.56 3.41
N SER A 152 5.49 -13.34 2.53
CA SER A 152 5.33 -14.11 1.27
C SER A 152 6.20 -13.59 0.12
N ALA A 153 7.08 -12.60 0.36
CA ALA A 153 7.87 -11.90 -0.67
C ALA A 153 7.01 -11.39 -1.84
N PRO A 154 6.05 -10.49 -1.58
CA PRO A 154 5.10 -10.04 -2.59
C PRO A 154 5.80 -9.21 -3.68
N SER A 155 5.34 -9.32 -4.93
CA SER A 155 5.75 -8.45 -6.04
C SER A 155 5.08 -7.07 -5.99
N LEU A 156 3.94 -6.96 -5.30
CA LEU A 156 3.17 -5.75 -5.08
C LEU A 156 2.74 -5.66 -3.63
N LEU A 157 3.06 -4.56 -2.96
CA LEU A 157 2.60 -4.23 -1.63
C LEU A 157 1.54 -3.14 -1.71
N ILE A 158 0.35 -3.40 -1.21
CA ILE A 158 -0.77 -2.46 -1.14
C ILE A 158 -0.99 -2.08 0.32
N LEU A 159 -1.01 -0.76 0.60
CA LEU A 159 -1.21 -0.22 1.95
C LEU A 159 -2.38 0.76 1.93
N ASP A 160 -3.38 0.52 2.78
CA ASP A 160 -4.57 1.37 2.89
C ASP A 160 -4.48 2.19 4.18
N GLU A 161 -4.05 3.46 4.07
CA GLU A 161 -3.87 4.42 5.16
C GLU A 161 -3.05 3.88 6.35
N PRO A 162 -1.86 3.33 6.12
CA PRO A 162 -1.12 2.58 7.14
C PRO A 162 -0.68 3.42 8.33
N THR A 163 -0.65 4.75 8.20
CA THR A 163 -0.09 5.66 9.20
C THR A 163 -1.12 6.58 9.85
N SER A 164 -2.42 6.38 9.59
CA SER A 164 -3.48 7.29 10.03
C SER A 164 -3.61 7.44 11.55
N ALA A 165 -3.16 6.45 12.32
CA ALA A 165 -3.19 6.45 13.78
C ALA A 165 -1.82 6.63 14.45
N LEU A 166 -0.77 6.96 13.67
CA LEU A 166 0.59 7.14 14.17
C LEU A 166 0.90 8.62 14.40
N ASP A 167 1.71 8.88 15.42
CA ASP A 167 2.29 10.21 15.62
C ASP A 167 3.26 10.59 14.47
N PRO A 168 3.54 11.89 14.26
CA PRO A 168 4.32 12.35 13.11
C PRO A 168 5.70 11.68 12.98
N LYS A 169 6.43 11.50 14.09
CA LYS A 169 7.77 10.90 14.08
C LYS A 169 7.74 9.44 13.65
N ILE A 170 6.85 8.65 14.24
CA ILE A 170 6.70 7.21 13.92
C ILE A 170 6.18 7.04 12.48
N ARG A 171 5.33 7.96 12.01
CA ARG A 171 4.86 8.00 10.63
C ARG A 171 6.01 8.19 9.65
N ASP A 172 6.89 9.16 9.90
CA ASP A 172 8.03 9.43 9.02
C ASP A 172 9.00 8.23 9.00
N GLU A 173 9.34 7.65 10.16
CA GLU A 173 10.11 6.40 10.24
C GLU A 173 9.48 5.24 9.45
N PHE A 174 8.14 5.15 9.44
CA PHE A 174 7.42 4.12 8.68
C PHE A 174 7.51 4.37 7.16
N TYR A 175 7.42 5.63 6.71
CA TYR A 175 7.59 5.97 5.30
C TYR A 175 9.02 5.76 4.82
N GLU A 176 10.04 6.07 5.62
CA GLU A 176 11.44 5.77 5.34
C GLU A 176 11.65 4.26 5.17
N LEU A 177 11.07 3.44 6.05
CA LEU A 177 11.10 1.99 5.92
C LEU A 177 10.47 1.50 4.60
N LEU A 178 9.34 2.07 4.18
CA LEU A 178 8.71 1.75 2.88
C LEU A 178 9.58 2.19 1.71
N GLN A 179 10.24 3.33 1.81
CA GLN A 179 11.19 3.81 0.80
C GLN A 179 12.39 2.87 0.66
N ASP A 180 12.92 2.37 1.77
CA ASP A 180 14.00 1.38 1.76
C ASP A 180 13.56 0.05 1.10
N LEU A 181 12.36 -0.44 1.40
CA LEU A 181 11.80 -1.61 0.73
C LEU A 181 11.65 -1.41 -0.78
N ASN A 182 11.27 -0.21 -1.22
CA ASN A 182 11.15 0.09 -2.64
C ASN A 182 12.51 0.25 -3.33
N THR A 183 13.47 0.96 -2.70
CA THR A 183 14.74 1.33 -3.35
C THR A 183 15.78 0.21 -3.26
N GLN A 184 15.87 -0.49 -2.12
CA GLN A 184 16.87 -1.53 -1.86
C GLN A 184 16.37 -2.92 -2.27
N ASP A 185 15.11 -3.24 -1.92
CA ASP A 185 14.53 -4.57 -2.16
C ASP A 185 13.72 -4.64 -3.47
N GLY A 186 13.51 -3.51 -4.16
CA GLY A 186 12.80 -3.43 -5.44
C GLY A 186 11.29 -3.71 -5.34
N VAL A 187 10.71 -3.62 -4.14
CA VAL A 187 9.26 -3.87 -3.92
C VAL A 187 8.44 -2.79 -4.60
N THR A 188 7.45 -3.19 -5.41
CA THR A 188 6.46 -2.26 -5.97
C THR A 188 5.43 -1.93 -4.90
N ILE A 189 5.15 -0.64 -4.68
CA ILE A 189 4.28 -0.18 -3.58
C ILE A 189 3.15 0.70 -4.11
N MET A 190 1.93 0.42 -3.67
CA MET A 190 0.76 1.30 -3.80
C MET A 190 0.26 1.69 -2.42
N LEU A 191 0.31 2.98 -2.09
CA LEU A 191 0.03 3.54 -0.77
C LEU A 191 -1.13 4.51 -0.84
N VAL A 192 -2.24 4.23 -0.19
CA VAL A 192 -3.32 5.20 0.04
C VAL A 192 -3.00 6.08 1.23
N SER A 193 -3.11 7.39 1.05
CA SER A 193 -2.99 8.37 2.14
C SER A 193 -3.88 9.58 1.88
N HIS A 194 -4.36 10.19 2.95
CA HIS A 194 -5.04 11.50 2.89
C HIS A 194 -4.06 12.68 2.89
N ASP A 195 -2.84 12.47 3.34
CA ASP A 195 -1.79 13.51 3.40
C ASP A 195 -0.89 13.45 2.16
N ILE A 196 -1.35 14.10 1.07
CA ILE A 196 -0.62 14.17 -0.19
C ILE A 196 0.76 14.82 0.00
N GLY A 197 0.85 15.83 0.87
CA GLY A 197 2.09 16.53 1.13
C GLY A 197 3.16 15.67 1.78
N SER A 198 2.77 14.80 2.72
CA SER A 198 3.70 13.86 3.37
C SER A 198 4.11 12.73 2.42
N ILE A 199 3.18 12.14 1.67
CA ILE A 199 3.52 11.03 0.77
C ILE A 199 4.34 11.49 -0.44
N GLY A 200 4.20 12.74 -0.88
CA GLY A 200 4.97 13.31 -1.99
C GLY A 200 6.48 13.27 -1.77
N LYS A 201 6.94 13.31 -0.52
CA LYS A 201 8.35 13.18 -0.15
C LYS A 201 8.93 11.79 -0.44
N TYR A 202 8.11 10.74 -0.35
CA TYR A 202 8.56 9.35 -0.37
C TYR A 202 8.18 8.61 -1.65
N THR A 203 7.05 8.98 -2.28
CA THR A 203 6.53 8.28 -3.46
C THR A 203 7.08 8.85 -4.76
N LYS A 204 7.21 7.99 -5.79
CA LYS A 204 7.73 8.38 -7.12
C LYS A 204 6.64 8.90 -8.04
N LYS A 205 5.41 8.41 -7.85
CA LYS A 205 4.25 8.76 -8.68
C LYS A 205 3.04 9.09 -7.81
N LEU A 206 2.17 9.93 -8.33
CA LEU A 206 0.88 10.25 -7.73
C LEU A 206 -0.25 9.70 -8.60
N MET A 207 -1.21 9.04 -7.97
CA MET A 207 -2.52 8.71 -8.52
C MET A 207 -3.57 9.52 -7.76
N TYR A 208 -4.29 10.39 -8.46
CA TYR A 208 -5.38 11.15 -7.86
C TYR A 208 -6.72 10.68 -8.40
N LEU A 209 -7.59 10.24 -7.48
CA LEU A 209 -8.91 9.68 -7.79
C LEU A 209 -10.03 10.62 -7.29
N ASP A 210 -11.01 10.86 -8.14
CA ASP A 210 -12.29 11.45 -7.75
C ASP A 210 -13.40 10.85 -8.62
N ARG A 211 -13.96 9.69 -8.18
CA ARG A 211 -14.91 8.84 -8.92
C ARG A 211 -14.41 8.34 -10.28
N GLY A 212 -13.23 8.76 -10.68
CA GLY A 212 -12.48 8.39 -11.87
C GLY A 212 -11.02 8.72 -11.65
N LEU A 213 -10.19 8.47 -12.66
CA LEU A 213 -8.77 8.82 -12.63
C LEU A 213 -8.62 10.28 -13.10
N VAL A 214 -8.31 11.18 -12.17
CA VAL A 214 -8.07 12.60 -12.46
C VAL A 214 -6.63 12.81 -12.92
N PHE A 215 -5.68 12.13 -12.26
CA PHE A 215 -4.26 12.22 -12.60
C PHE A 215 -3.54 10.90 -12.27
N PHE A 216 -2.58 10.52 -13.10
CA PHE A 216 -1.62 9.47 -12.84
C PHE A 216 -0.30 9.76 -13.53
N GLY A 217 0.76 10.02 -12.78
CA GLY A 217 2.08 10.35 -13.32
C GLY A 217 3.08 10.69 -12.21
N THR A 218 4.23 11.22 -12.61
CA THR A 218 5.25 11.73 -11.67
C THR A 218 4.79 13.06 -11.04
N TYR A 219 5.46 13.47 -9.96
CA TYR A 219 5.16 14.76 -9.33
C TYR A 219 5.52 15.95 -10.23
N ASP A 220 6.57 15.82 -11.06
CA ASP A 220 6.93 16.86 -12.03
C ASP A 220 5.84 17.02 -13.09
N GLU A 221 5.28 15.92 -13.61
CA GLU A 221 4.13 15.95 -14.52
C GLU A 221 2.89 16.56 -13.86
N PHE A 222 2.65 16.26 -12.56
CA PHE A 222 1.56 16.86 -11.80
C PHE A 222 1.74 18.39 -11.69
N CYS A 223 2.94 18.85 -11.36
CA CYS A 223 3.26 20.25 -11.17
C CYS A 223 3.18 21.06 -12.47
N GLY A 224 3.53 20.44 -13.60
CA GLY A 224 3.43 21.07 -14.93
C GLY A 224 2.06 20.93 -15.60
N SER A 225 1.08 20.26 -14.98
CA SER A 225 -0.20 19.97 -15.62
C SER A 225 -1.20 21.12 -15.49
N GLU A 226 -1.60 21.73 -16.62
CA GLU A 226 -2.67 22.72 -16.67
C GLU A 226 -4.02 22.15 -16.17
N ALA A 227 -4.30 20.87 -16.46
CA ALA A 227 -5.51 20.20 -15.98
C ALA A 227 -5.53 20.11 -14.45
N MET A 228 -4.37 19.87 -13.82
CA MET A 228 -4.26 19.86 -12.35
C MET A 228 -4.34 21.27 -11.77
N THR A 229 -3.81 22.28 -12.46
CA THR A 229 -4.00 23.68 -12.10
C THR A 229 -5.48 24.07 -12.13
N ALA A 230 -6.21 23.67 -13.17
CA ALA A 230 -7.64 23.92 -13.29
C ALA A 230 -8.46 23.20 -12.20
N TYR A 231 -8.05 21.99 -11.82
CA TYR A 231 -8.75 21.17 -10.81
C TYR A 231 -8.51 21.68 -9.38
N PHE A 232 -7.26 21.95 -8.99
CA PHE A 232 -6.87 22.29 -7.62
C PHE A 232 -6.80 23.81 -7.38
N GLY A 233 -6.69 24.61 -8.42
CA GLY A 233 -6.26 26.00 -8.34
C GLY A 233 -4.75 26.14 -8.18
N THR A 234 -4.19 27.24 -8.69
CA THR A 234 -2.73 27.49 -8.72
C THR A 234 -2.07 27.39 -7.35
N VAL A 235 -2.69 27.97 -6.31
CA VAL A 235 -2.13 28.00 -4.94
C VAL A 235 -2.04 26.60 -4.34
N SER A 236 -3.11 25.80 -4.46
CA SER A 236 -3.13 24.44 -3.89
C SER A 236 -2.15 23.51 -4.60
N GLN A 237 -2.09 23.58 -5.93
CA GLN A 237 -1.12 22.79 -6.70
C GLN A 237 0.31 23.16 -6.32
N HIS A 238 0.64 24.45 -6.22
CA HIS A 238 1.97 24.92 -5.80
C HIS A 238 2.35 24.47 -4.40
N LEU A 239 1.42 24.40 -3.45
CA LEU A 239 1.69 23.87 -2.11
C LEU A 239 2.10 22.39 -2.14
N PHE A 240 1.47 21.59 -2.99
CA PHE A 240 1.88 20.17 -3.17
C PHE A 240 3.26 20.07 -3.81
N CYS A 241 3.53 20.85 -4.86
CA CYS A 241 4.80 20.87 -5.57
C CYS A 241 5.95 21.38 -4.68
N TRP A 242 5.71 22.44 -3.93
CA TRP A 242 6.72 23.01 -3.02
C TRP A 242 7.13 22.00 -1.93
N ARG A 243 6.18 21.29 -1.32
CA ARG A 243 6.46 20.26 -0.31
C ARG A 243 7.24 19.08 -0.89
N HIS A 244 6.97 18.70 -2.14
CA HIS A 244 7.76 17.68 -2.83
C HIS A 244 9.21 18.13 -3.07
N SER A 245 9.41 19.34 -3.56
CA SER A 245 10.74 19.87 -3.91
C SER A 245 11.62 20.21 -2.70
N HIS A 246 11.02 20.57 -1.55
CA HIS A 246 11.75 21.06 -0.36
C HIS A 246 11.68 20.09 0.84
N GLY A 247 10.99 18.97 0.73
CA GLY A 247 10.91 17.92 1.76
C GLY A 247 12.12 16.98 1.77
N ALA A 248 13.12 17.21 0.93
CA ALA A 248 14.31 16.38 0.77
C ALA A 248 15.56 16.92 1.52
N ASN A 249 15.40 17.91 2.41
CA ASN A 249 16.47 18.41 3.28
C ASN A 249 16.17 18.11 4.74
#